data_bef595d0712dcab13aa4c14b86961439
#
_entry.id   bef595d0712dcab13aa4c14b86961439
#
_cell.length_a   1.000
_cell.length_b   1.000
_cell.length_c   1.000
_cell.angle_alpha   90.00
_cell.angle_beta   90.00
_cell.angle_gamma   90.00
#
_symmetry.space_group_name_H-M   'P 1'
#
loop_
_entity.id
_entity.type
_entity.pdbx_description
1 polymer ?
#
loop_
_entity_poly.entity_id
_entity_poly.type
_entity_poly.pdbx_seq_one_letter_code
_entity_poly.pdbx_strand_id
1 'polypeptide(L)'
;MAVIAMTRELGTLGKDVVAGLAERLGLEVIQHGLVERNIAETSGLPENKVHRFLEGEASLLERWQMDRRRMRCCTEQEIFELAAKGNVLIRGWGSVYLLRSVPHAFSVRVCAPMEFREAVVMQRLGLKDRAAARREIERDDAAHN
;
A
#
# COMPACT_ATOMS: atom_id res chain seq x y z
N MET A 1 -8.60 16.98 12.15
CA MET A 1 -7.36 16.30 11.74
C MET A 1 -7.74 14.87 11.30
N ALA A 2 -7.84 14.64 10.01
CA ALA A 2 -8.27 13.36 9.48
C ALA A 2 -7.05 12.50 9.06
N VAL A 3 -7.08 11.21 9.37
CA VAL A 3 -6.11 10.23 8.88
C VAL A 3 -6.91 9.12 8.20
N ILE A 4 -6.59 8.83 6.95
CA ILE A 4 -7.21 7.73 6.21
C ILE A 4 -6.15 6.69 5.90
N ALA A 5 -6.34 5.47 6.40
CA ALA A 5 -5.58 4.29 6.00
C ALA A 5 -6.39 3.50 4.98
N MET A 6 -5.81 3.23 3.81
CA MET A 6 -6.54 2.62 2.70
C MET A 6 -5.87 1.36 2.18
N THR A 7 -6.70 0.34 1.94
CA THR A 7 -6.38 -0.82 1.09
C THR A 7 -7.31 -0.87 -0.12
N ARG A 8 -6.91 -1.58 -1.14
CA ARG A 8 -7.71 -1.76 -2.35
C ARG A 8 -7.48 -3.15 -2.95
N GLU A 9 -8.48 -3.64 -3.63
CA GLU A 9 -8.34 -4.79 -4.51
C GLU A 9 -7.83 -4.33 -5.89
N LEU A 10 -7.09 -5.18 -6.59
CA LEU A 10 -6.62 -4.90 -7.95
C LEU A 10 -7.82 -4.71 -8.90
N GLY A 11 -7.78 -3.69 -9.73
CA GLY A 11 -8.84 -3.40 -10.69
C GLY A 11 -10.03 -2.59 -10.16
N THR A 12 -9.91 -1.97 -8.98
CA THR A 12 -11.00 -1.19 -8.35
C THR A 12 -10.95 0.31 -8.62
N LEU A 13 -10.09 0.80 -9.52
CA LEU A 13 -9.83 2.23 -9.72
C LEU A 13 -9.38 2.94 -8.43
N GLY A 14 -8.70 2.23 -7.54
CA GLY A 14 -8.30 2.74 -6.24
C GLY A 14 -7.43 4.01 -6.29
N LYS A 15 -6.69 4.24 -7.38
CA LYS A 15 -5.93 5.48 -7.56
C LYS A 15 -6.85 6.69 -7.74
N ASP A 16 -7.93 6.54 -8.49
CA ASP A 16 -8.92 7.59 -8.71
C ASP A 16 -9.70 7.89 -7.44
N VAL A 17 -10.04 6.85 -6.66
CA VAL A 17 -10.66 7.00 -5.34
C VAL A 17 -9.74 7.77 -4.39
N VAL A 18 -8.44 7.45 -4.36
CA VAL A 18 -7.44 8.16 -3.55
C VAL A 18 -7.39 9.64 -3.94
N ALA A 19 -7.30 9.93 -5.24
CA ALA A 19 -7.23 11.31 -5.73
C ALA A 19 -8.50 12.10 -5.35
N GLY A 20 -9.68 11.53 -5.58
CA GLY A 20 -10.95 12.17 -5.25
C GLY A 20 -11.16 12.39 -3.75
N LEU A 21 -10.75 11.46 -2.89
CA LEU A 21 -10.80 11.64 -1.45
C LEU A 21 -9.83 12.71 -0.97
N ALA A 22 -8.60 12.69 -1.47
CA ALA A 22 -7.59 13.65 -1.10
C ALA A 22 -8.02 15.09 -1.46
N GLU A 23 -8.54 15.27 -2.68
CA GLU A 23 -9.05 16.56 -3.13
C GLU A 23 -10.22 17.06 -2.27
N ARG A 24 -11.23 16.20 -2.04
CA ARG A 24 -12.45 16.58 -1.30
C ARG A 24 -12.21 16.87 0.17
N LEU A 25 -11.25 16.19 0.78
CA LEU A 25 -11.00 16.27 2.23
C LEU A 25 -9.74 17.07 2.56
N GLY A 26 -9.03 17.60 1.57
CA GLY A 26 -7.78 18.34 1.76
C GLY A 26 -6.68 17.48 2.39
N LEU A 27 -6.54 16.23 1.96
CA LEU A 27 -5.57 15.29 2.51
C LEU A 27 -4.30 15.23 1.65
N GLU A 28 -3.16 15.15 2.30
CA GLU A 28 -1.90 14.79 1.64
C GLU A 28 -1.86 13.29 1.36
N VAL A 29 -1.68 12.92 0.09
CA VAL A 29 -1.48 11.52 -0.30
C VAL A 29 -0.02 11.14 -0.07
N ILE A 30 0.23 10.19 0.82
CA ILE A 30 1.58 9.72 1.10
C ILE A 30 2.11 8.89 -0.06
N GLN A 31 3.22 9.36 -0.63
CA GLN A 31 3.87 8.73 -1.77
C GLN A 31 4.79 7.58 -1.33
N HIS A 32 4.83 6.48 -2.11
CA HIS A 32 5.66 5.32 -1.82
C HIS A 32 7.14 5.68 -1.65
N GLY A 33 7.70 6.48 -2.54
CA GLY A 33 9.10 6.89 -2.47
C GLY A 33 9.47 7.70 -1.23
N LEU A 34 8.53 8.43 -0.64
CA LEU A 34 8.77 9.13 0.62
C LEU A 34 8.95 8.13 1.76
N VAL A 35 8.05 7.16 1.89
CA VAL A 35 8.08 6.15 2.93
C VAL A 35 9.35 5.29 2.82
N GLU A 36 9.68 4.84 1.61
CA GLU A 36 10.88 4.04 1.36
C GLU A 36 12.16 4.78 1.74
N ARG A 37 12.26 6.06 1.39
CA ARG A 37 13.39 6.92 1.75
C ARG A 37 13.52 7.09 3.26
N ASN A 38 12.43 7.42 3.94
CA ASN A 38 12.43 7.62 5.39
C ASN A 38 12.81 6.33 6.13
N ILE A 39 12.31 5.18 5.67
CA ILE A 39 12.69 3.87 6.21
C ILE A 39 14.17 3.58 5.93
N ALA A 40 14.68 3.91 4.74
CA ALA A 40 16.08 3.72 4.41
C ALA A 40 16.99 4.56 5.32
N GLU A 41 16.65 5.81 5.56
CA GLU A 41 17.39 6.70 6.48
C GLU A 41 17.37 6.16 7.92
N THR A 42 16.21 5.75 8.42
CA THR A 42 16.05 5.24 9.80
C THR A 42 16.71 3.87 10.00
N SER A 43 16.63 2.99 9.00
CA SER A 43 17.20 1.64 9.08
C SER A 43 18.70 1.59 8.74
N GLY A 44 19.22 2.60 8.05
CA GLY A 44 20.58 2.61 7.52
C GLY A 44 20.78 1.69 6.31
N LEU A 45 19.69 1.26 5.67
CA LEU A 45 19.71 0.40 4.48
C LEU A 45 19.57 1.22 3.20
N PRO A 46 20.14 0.78 2.07
CA PRO A 46 19.90 1.39 0.78
C PRO A 46 18.41 1.34 0.37
N GLU A 47 17.91 2.41 -0.25
CA GLU A 47 16.50 2.52 -0.68
C GLU A 47 16.04 1.34 -1.56
N ASN A 48 16.89 0.87 -2.47
CA ASN A 48 16.56 -0.27 -3.33
C ASN A 48 16.34 -1.59 -2.55
N LYS A 49 17.03 -1.78 -1.43
CA LYS A 49 16.79 -2.94 -0.55
C LYS A 49 15.49 -2.79 0.23
N VAL A 50 15.20 -1.57 0.71
CA VAL A 50 13.93 -1.25 1.38
C VAL A 50 12.76 -1.47 0.42
N HIS A 51 12.85 -0.93 -0.79
CA HIS A 51 11.83 -1.12 -1.84
C HIS A 51 11.53 -2.60 -2.08
N ARG A 52 12.55 -3.41 -2.38
CA ARG A 52 12.40 -4.85 -2.64
C ARG A 52 11.83 -5.63 -1.44
N PHE A 53 12.15 -5.20 -0.23
CA PHE A 53 11.59 -5.81 0.99
C PHE A 53 10.10 -5.49 1.13
N LEU A 54 9.71 -4.24 0.95
CA LEU A 54 8.32 -3.77 1.08
C LEU A 54 7.41 -4.35 -0.01
N GLU A 55 7.92 -4.49 -1.23
CA GLU A 55 7.20 -5.11 -2.35
C GLU A 55 7.19 -6.66 -2.30
N GLY A 56 7.87 -7.25 -1.33
CA GLY A 56 7.97 -8.71 -1.20
C GLY A 56 8.89 -9.39 -2.22
N GLU A 57 9.66 -8.63 -2.98
CA GLU A 57 10.57 -9.11 -4.03
C GLU A 57 11.96 -9.50 -3.51
N ALA A 58 12.23 -9.26 -2.23
CA ALA A 58 13.51 -9.64 -1.62
C ALA A 58 13.72 -11.16 -1.67
N SER A 59 14.88 -11.59 -2.16
CA SER A 59 15.25 -13.01 -2.21
C SER A 59 15.34 -13.62 -0.80
N LEU A 60 15.25 -14.95 -0.71
CA LEU A 60 15.39 -15.66 0.58
C LEU A 60 16.70 -15.28 1.29
N LEU A 61 17.78 -15.13 0.54
CA LEU A 61 19.09 -14.77 1.09
C LEU A 61 19.08 -13.32 1.64
N GLU A 62 18.50 -12.39 0.93
CA GLU A 62 18.36 -11.00 1.38
C GLU A 62 17.47 -10.91 2.62
N ARG A 63 16.38 -11.67 2.67
CA ARG A 63 15.51 -11.77 3.84
C ARG A 63 16.22 -12.36 5.05
N TRP A 64 17.16 -13.28 4.84
CA TRP A 64 17.98 -13.87 5.90
C TRP A 64 19.02 -12.87 6.46
N GLN A 65 19.58 -12.04 5.59
CA GLN A 65 20.58 -11.02 5.95
C GLN A 65 19.97 -9.75 6.54
N MET A 66 18.68 -9.53 6.32
CA MET A 66 17.97 -8.36 6.85
C MET A 66 17.34 -8.69 8.19
N ASP A 67 17.54 -7.81 9.17
CA ASP A 67 16.79 -7.85 10.43
C ASP A 67 15.32 -7.48 10.18
N ARG A 68 14.50 -8.51 9.95
CA ARG A 68 13.05 -8.38 9.69
C ARG A 68 12.33 -7.62 10.80
N ARG A 69 12.78 -7.79 12.05
CA ARG A 69 12.21 -7.10 13.19
C ARG A 69 12.49 -5.61 13.12
N ARG A 70 13.74 -5.25 12.79
CA ARG A 70 14.15 -3.86 12.61
C ARG A 70 13.38 -3.19 11.48
N MET A 71 13.25 -3.85 10.33
CA MET A 71 12.47 -3.33 9.19
C MET A 71 11.01 -3.12 9.53
N ARG A 72 10.41 -4.04 10.27
CA ARG A 72 9.04 -3.88 10.75
C ARG A 72 8.93 -2.68 11.67
N CYS A 73 9.79 -2.55 12.67
CA CYS A 73 9.79 -1.42 13.60
C CYS A 73 9.94 -0.08 12.87
N CYS A 74 10.86 0.02 11.90
CA CYS A 74 11.04 1.24 11.12
C CYS A 74 9.78 1.57 10.29
N THR A 75 9.14 0.56 9.68
CA THR A 75 7.90 0.76 8.93
C THR A 75 6.75 1.21 9.83
N GLU A 76 6.57 0.56 10.97
CA GLU A 76 5.56 0.91 11.97
C GLU A 76 5.77 2.34 12.49
N GLN A 77 6.99 2.69 12.84
CA GLN A 77 7.35 4.04 13.28
C GLN A 77 6.99 5.07 12.21
N GLU A 78 7.39 4.87 10.97
CA GLU A 78 7.10 5.78 9.86
C GLU A 78 5.58 5.99 9.68
N ILE A 79 4.79 4.93 9.71
CA ILE A 79 3.33 5.01 9.57
C ILE A 79 2.71 5.81 10.73
N PHE A 80 3.17 5.60 11.96
CA PHE A 80 2.67 6.37 13.11
C PHE A 80 3.10 7.84 13.06
N GLU A 81 4.32 8.14 12.63
CA GLU A 81 4.79 9.52 12.45
C GLU A 81 3.99 10.27 11.38
N LEU A 82 3.71 9.61 10.25
CA LEU A 82 2.85 10.17 9.21
C LEU A 82 1.42 10.39 9.70
N ALA A 83 0.86 9.46 10.45
CA ALA A 83 -0.47 9.60 11.04
C ALA A 83 -0.51 10.74 12.07
N ALA A 84 0.56 10.94 12.84
CA ALA A 84 0.66 12.02 13.82
C ALA A 84 0.68 13.41 13.19
N LYS A 85 1.17 13.57 11.96
CA LYS A 85 1.07 14.81 11.20
C LYS A 85 -0.37 15.20 10.93
N GLY A 86 -1.26 14.23 10.75
CA GLY A 86 -2.67 14.43 10.41
C GLY A 86 -2.90 14.92 8.99
N ASN A 87 -4.16 14.95 8.58
CA ASN A 87 -4.60 15.31 7.22
C ASN A 87 -3.88 14.53 6.12
N VAL A 88 -3.67 13.23 6.34
CA VAL A 88 -2.96 12.35 5.44
C VAL A 88 -3.82 11.16 5.00
N LEU A 89 -3.57 10.71 3.77
CA LEU A 89 -4.08 9.46 3.21
C LEU A 89 -2.89 8.52 2.98
N ILE A 90 -2.85 7.42 3.73
CA ILE A 90 -1.79 6.41 3.70
C ILE A 90 -2.34 5.16 3.03
N ARG A 91 -1.66 4.69 1.99
CA ARG A 91 -2.06 3.52 1.22
C ARG A 91 -1.00 2.43 1.25
N GLY A 92 -1.34 1.28 1.82
CA GLY A 92 -0.44 0.13 1.91
C GLY A 92 0.34 0.07 3.24
N TRP A 93 1.44 -0.66 3.24
CA TRP A 93 2.37 -0.92 4.36
C TRP A 93 1.70 -1.40 5.65
N GLY A 94 0.55 -2.06 5.55
CA GLY A 94 -0.19 -2.51 6.73
C GLY A 94 -0.84 -1.37 7.53
N SER A 95 -0.92 -0.15 6.97
CA SER A 95 -1.45 1.03 7.67
C SER A 95 -2.84 0.83 8.23
N VAL A 96 -3.73 0.14 7.53
CA VAL A 96 -5.09 -0.19 8.01
C VAL A 96 -5.03 -1.02 9.29
N TYR A 97 -4.12 -1.97 9.35
CA TYR A 97 -3.94 -2.80 10.54
C TYR A 97 -3.29 -2.02 11.70
N LEU A 98 -2.23 -1.28 11.40
CA LEU A 98 -1.48 -0.50 12.40
C LEU A 98 -2.33 0.59 13.04
N LEU A 99 -3.12 1.30 12.23
CA LEU A 99 -3.90 2.45 12.69
C LEU A 99 -5.31 2.10 13.19
N ARG A 100 -5.70 0.81 13.20
CA ARG A 100 -7.05 0.37 13.60
C ARG A 100 -7.47 0.80 15.02
N SER A 101 -6.52 0.98 15.91
CA SER A 101 -6.77 1.38 17.31
C SER A 101 -6.62 2.89 17.52
N VAL A 102 -6.34 3.67 16.47
CA VAL A 102 -6.19 5.12 16.55
C VAL A 102 -7.57 5.76 16.32
N PRO A 103 -8.17 6.44 17.34
CA PRO A 103 -9.58 6.86 17.29
C PRO A 103 -9.94 7.82 16.16
N HIS A 104 -8.98 8.60 15.65
CA HIS A 104 -9.18 9.56 14.56
C HIS A 104 -8.67 9.06 13.20
N ALA A 105 -8.32 7.79 13.10
CA ALA A 105 -7.93 7.14 11.85
C ALA A 105 -9.09 6.33 11.29
N PHE A 106 -9.42 6.56 10.01
CA PHE A 106 -10.43 5.82 9.27
C PHE A 106 -9.78 4.76 8.40
N SER A 107 -10.24 3.53 8.55
CA SER A 107 -9.82 2.43 7.69
C SER A 107 -10.80 2.26 6.53
N VAL A 108 -10.29 2.29 5.30
CA VAL A 108 -11.07 2.17 4.07
C VAL A 108 -10.53 1.02 3.22
N ARG A 109 -11.40 0.13 2.77
CA ARG A 109 -11.09 -0.87 1.75
C ARG A 109 -11.93 -0.60 0.50
N VAL A 110 -11.27 -0.47 -0.63
CA VAL A 110 -11.94 -0.28 -1.94
C VAL A 110 -12.08 -1.64 -2.61
N CYS A 111 -13.32 -2.06 -2.80
CA CYS A 111 -13.68 -3.33 -3.43
C CYS A 111 -14.55 -3.09 -4.66
N ALA A 112 -14.56 -4.05 -5.58
CA ALA A 112 -15.47 -4.06 -6.71
C ALA A 112 -15.81 -5.50 -7.13
N PRO A 113 -16.94 -5.73 -7.82
CA PRO A 113 -17.26 -7.03 -8.37
C PRO A 113 -16.18 -7.53 -9.33
N MET A 114 -15.96 -8.86 -9.36
CA MET A 114 -14.91 -9.47 -10.18
C MET A 114 -15.00 -9.05 -11.66
N GLU A 115 -16.21 -9.02 -12.22
CA GLU A 115 -16.41 -8.63 -13.62
C GLU A 115 -15.94 -7.21 -13.95
N PHE A 116 -16.18 -6.27 -13.02
CA PHE A 116 -15.67 -4.90 -13.15
C PHE A 116 -14.15 -4.88 -13.07
N ARG A 117 -13.59 -5.59 -12.11
CA ARG A 117 -12.14 -5.69 -11.90
C ARG A 117 -11.42 -6.28 -13.11
N GLU A 118 -11.98 -7.35 -13.70
CA GLU A 118 -11.49 -7.97 -14.92
C GLU A 118 -11.44 -6.97 -16.09
N ALA A 119 -12.52 -6.22 -16.31
CA ALA A 119 -12.58 -5.22 -17.38
C ALA A 119 -11.52 -4.14 -17.20
N VAL A 120 -11.33 -3.62 -15.99
CA VAL A 120 -10.31 -2.63 -15.68
C VAL A 120 -8.89 -3.17 -15.88
N VAL A 121 -8.62 -4.40 -15.44
CA VAL A 121 -7.30 -5.03 -15.58
C VAL A 121 -6.99 -5.33 -17.04
N MET A 122 -7.97 -5.83 -17.80
CA MET A 122 -7.82 -6.04 -19.26
C MET A 122 -7.43 -4.76 -19.97
N GLN A 123 -8.14 -3.67 -19.70
CA GLN A 123 -7.86 -2.37 -20.32
C GLN A 123 -6.48 -1.86 -19.91
N ARG A 124 -6.12 -1.96 -18.64
CA ARG A 124 -4.87 -1.41 -18.09
C ARG A 124 -3.63 -2.16 -18.56
N LEU A 125 -3.71 -3.48 -18.67
CA LEU A 125 -2.60 -4.35 -19.07
C LEU A 125 -2.63 -4.71 -20.56
N GLY A 126 -3.61 -4.23 -21.33
CA GLY A 126 -3.76 -4.56 -22.75
C GLY A 126 -4.08 -6.04 -22.99
N LEU A 127 -4.70 -6.72 -22.01
CA LEU A 127 -5.04 -8.14 -22.11
C LEU A 127 -6.29 -8.33 -22.95
N LYS A 128 -6.25 -9.31 -23.85
CA LYS A 128 -7.42 -9.70 -24.68
C LYS A 128 -8.21 -10.86 -24.07
N ASP A 129 -7.62 -11.57 -23.13
CA ASP A 129 -8.19 -12.75 -22.49
C ASP A 129 -8.66 -12.43 -21.05
N ARG A 130 -9.96 -12.60 -20.82
CA ARG A 130 -10.59 -12.40 -19.50
C ARG A 130 -10.02 -13.36 -18.43
N ALA A 131 -9.73 -14.59 -18.82
CA ALA A 131 -9.16 -15.58 -17.91
C ALA A 131 -7.75 -15.17 -17.46
N ALA A 132 -6.97 -14.53 -18.32
CA ALA A 132 -5.67 -13.99 -17.94
C ALA A 132 -5.80 -12.85 -16.92
N ALA A 133 -6.75 -11.94 -17.12
CA ALA A 133 -7.04 -10.87 -16.18
C ALA A 133 -7.48 -11.42 -14.81
N ARG A 134 -8.34 -12.45 -14.80
CA ARG A 134 -8.79 -13.10 -13.57
C ARG A 134 -7.64 -13.74 -12.80
N ARG A 135 -6.77 -14.48 -13.47
CA ARG A 135 -5.57 -15.07 -12.83
C ARG A 135 -4.67 -14.02 -12.18
N GLU A 136 -4.51 -12.88 -12.84
CA GLU A 136 -3.73 -11.76 -12.29
C GLU A 136 -4.38 -11.19 -11.02
N ILE A 137 -5.70 -11.01 -11.03
CA ILE A 137 -6.47 -10.54 -9.88
C ILE A 137 -6.38 -11.52 -8.72
N GLU A 138 -6.60 -12.82 -8.98
CA GLU A 138 -6.55 -13.87 -7.95
C GLU A 138 -5.16 -13.98 -7.32
N ARG A 139 -4.10 -13.80 -8.12
CA ARG A 139 -2.72 -13.78 -7.63
C ARG A 139 -2.46 -12.58 -6.71
N ASP A 140 -2.93 -11.39 -7.10
CA ASP A 140 -2.79 -10.18 -6.28
C ASP A 140 -3.60 -10.30 -4.97
N ASP A 141 -4.84 -10.79 -5.05
CA ASP A 141 -5.70 -11.02 -3.88
C ASP A 141 -5.05 -12.02 -2.90
N ALA A 142 -4.46 -13.09 -3.40
CA ALA A 142 -3.78 -14.09 -2.56
C ALA A 142 -2.52 -13.53 -1.87
N ALA A 143 -1.85 -12.57 -2.49
CA ALA A 143 -0.66 -11.93 -1.93
C ALA A 143 -0.98 -10.88 -0.85
N HIS A 144 -2.21 -10.34 -0.85
CA HIS A 144 -2.60 -9.20 -0.01
C HIS A 144 -3.75 -9.51 0.99
N ASN A 145 -4.20 -10.76 1.09
CA ASN A 145 -5.22 -11.20 2.05
C ASN A 145 -4.64 -11.84 3.32
#